data_735ea9e079615e20e8caef457ccb4a1b
#
_entry.id   735ea9e079615e20e8caef457ccb4a1b
#
_cell.length_a   1.000
_cell.length_b   1.000
_cell.length_c   1.000
_cell.angle_alpha   90.00
_cell.angle_beta   90.00
_cell.angle_gamma   90.00
#
_symmetry.space_group_name_H-M   'P 1'
#
loop_
_entity.id
_entity.type
_entity.pdbx_description
1 polymer ?
#
loop_
_entity_poly.entity_id
_entity_poly.type
_entity_poly.pdbx_seq_one_letter_code
_entity_poly.pdbx_strand_id
1 'polypeptide(L)'
;DSCLVGSEMCIRDRIKDIDGSDPASIVYKSIEHAKQNGNDVIIIDTAGRLQNKQDLMDQLGKIDRVLKKHDDSFPHESIIVIDATTGQNALRQIEEFNKYTAITGVILTKFDSNAAGGTVVSLSNSTDIPVLAIGSGESINDIESFDPDKFSKSLVNN
;
A
#
# COMPACT_ATOMS: atom_id res chain seq x y z
N ASP A 1 -12.53 -17.95 -0.62
CA ASP A 1 -13.59 -16.96 -0.47
C ASP A 1 -13.39 -16.10 0.78
N SER A 2 -12.50 -15.17 0.72
CA SER A 2 -12.51 -14.09 1.69
C SER A 2 -13.40 -12.97 1.14
N CYS A 3 -14.69 -13.19 1.26
CA CYS A 3 -15.68 -12.13 1.12
C CYS A 3 -15.47 -11.19 2.31
N LEU A 4 -15.03 -9.97 2.08
CA LEU A 4 -15.21 -8.90 3.03
C LEU A 4 -16.72 -8.65 3.12
N VAL A 5 -17.35 -9.30 4.10
CA VAL A 5 -18.75 -9.10 4.47
C VAL A 5 -18.83 -7.77 5.19
N GLY A 6 -19.08 -6.73 4.45
CA GLY A 6 -19.56 -5.48 4.96
C GLY A 6 -20.75 -5.10 4.12
N SER A 7 -21.82 -4.74 4.74
CA SER A 7 -23.14 -4.39 4.24
C SER A 7 -23.19 -3.22 3.23
N GLU A 8 -22.12 -2.98 2.50
CA GLU A 8 -21.97 -1.83 1.62
C GLU A 8 -21.79 -2.23 0.18
N MET A 9 -22.63 -3.17 -0.26
CA MET A 9 -22.66 -3.71 -1.62
C MET A 9 -22.97 -2.64 -2.69
N CYS A 10 -23.37 -1.44 -2.30
CA CYS A 10 -23.74 -0.37 -3.22
C CYS A 10 -22.64 0.66 -3.50
N ILE A 11 -21.49 0.58 -2.82
CA ILE A 11 -20.44 1.62 -2.89
C ILE A 11 -19.15 1.13 -3.52
N ARG A 12 -18.95 -0.19 -3.68
CA ARG A 12 -17.70 -0.77 -4.17
C ARG A 12 -17.91 -1.78 -5.29
N ASP A 13 -17.40 -1.46 -6.45
CA ASP A 13 -17.23 -2.44 -7.52
C ASP A 13 -15.85 -3.10 -7.38
N ARG A 14 -15.79 -4.42 -7.49
CA ARG A 14 -14.53 -5.16 -7.46
C ARG A 14 -14.28 -5.82 -8.81
N ILE A 15 -13.20 -5.41 -9.46
CA ILE A 15 -12.73 -6.03 -10.70
C ILE A 15 -11.60 -6.99 -10.32
N LYS A 16 -11.79 -8.26 -10.61
CA LYS A 16 -10.79 -9.32 -10.39
C LYS A 16 -10.31 -9.87 -11.73
N ASP A 17 -9.09 -10.38 -11.71
CA ASP A 17 -8.63 -11.29 -12.75
C ASP A 17 -9.40 -12.60 -12.66
N ILE A 18 -9.95 -13.06 -13.79
CA ILE A 18 -10.73 -14.28 -13.83
C ILE A 18 -9.90 -15.45 -14.39
N ASP A 19 -8.80 -15.22 -15.12
CA ASP A 19 -8.06 -16.29 -15.79
C ASP A 19 -6.60 -15.95 -16.14
N GLY A 20 -5.80 -15.45 -15.19
CA GLY A 20 -4.38 -15.24 -15.44
C GLY A 20 -4.10 -14.12 -16.45
N SER A 21 -5.00 -13.17 -16.57
CA SER A 21 -4.81 -11.99 -17.40
C SER A 21 -3.68 -11.14 -16.86
N ASP A 22 -3.04 -10.40 -17.74
CA ASP A 22 -2.00 -9.44 -17.38
C ASP A 22 -2.54 -8.38 -16.40
N PRO A 23 -1.95 -8.21 -15.20
CA PRO A 23 -2.40 -7.25 -14.20
C PRO A 23 -2.54 -5.83 -14.71
N ALA A 24 -1.65 -5.39 -15.61
CA ALA A 24 -1.72 -4.07 -16.21
C ALA A 24 -2.95 -3.88 -17.10
N SER A 25 -3.42 -4.95 -17.75
CA SER A 25 -4.66 -4.93 -18.53
C SER A 25 -5.89 -4.77 -17.64
N ILE A 26 -5.87 -5.39 -16.46
CA ILE A 26 -6.95 -5.26 -15.47
C ILE A 26 -7.01 -3.83 -14.96
N VAL A 27 -5.87 -3.25 -14.61
CA VAL A 27 -5.78 -1.85 -14.18
C VAL A 27 -6.36 -0.91 -15.24
N TYR A 28 -5.99 -1.07 -16.50
CA TYR A 28 -6.54 -0.27 -17.58
C TYR A 28 -8.07 -0.35 -17.66
N LYS A 29 -8.62 -1.57 -17.65
CA LYS A 29 -10.07 -1.80 -17.67
C LYS A 29 -10.76 -1.21 -16.44
N SER A 30 -10.10 -1.25 -15.28
CA SER A 30 -10.64 -0.70 -14.04
C SER A 30 -10.77 0.81 -14.09
N ILE A 31 -9.82 1.52 -14.71
CA ILE A 31 -9.88 2.96 -14.91
C ILE A 31 -11.04 3.34 -15.84
N GLU A 32 -11.17 2.63 -16.96
CA GLU A 32 -12.28 2.85 -17.91
C GLU A 32 -13.64 2.60 -17.23
N HIS A 33 -13.76 1.51 -16.48
CA HIS A 33 -14.96 1.18 -15.73
C HIS A 33 -15.31 2.27 -14.69
N ALA A 34 -14.32 2.72 -13.93
CA ALA A 34 -14.52 3.75 -12.92
C ALA A 34 -15.00 5.07 -13.54
N LYS A 35 -14.43 5.48 -14.67
CA LYS A 35 -14.87 6.67 -15.41
C LYS A 35 -16.32 6.57 -15.89
N GLN A 36 -16.70 5.39 -16.42
CA GLN A 36 -18.06 5.14 -16.92
C GLN A 36 -19.11 5.16 -15.81
N ASN A 37 -18.73 4.70 -14.60
CA ASN A 37 -19.64 4.61 -13.45
C ASN A 37 -19.55 5.80 -12.49
N GLY A 38 -18.67 6.77 -12.76
CA GLY A 38 -18.50 7.94 -11.90
C GLY A 38 -17.90 7.63 -10.54
N ASN A 39 -17.01 6.63 -10.45
CA ASN A 39 -16.30 6.32 -9.22
C ASN A 39 -15.24 7.39 -8.92
N ASP A 40 -15.19 7.88 -7.70
CA ASP A 40 -14.26 8.95 -7.27
C ASP A 40 -12.88 8.38 -6.90
N VAL A 41 -12.81 7.12 -6.46
CA VAL A 41 -11.58 6.49 -5.95
C VAL A 41 -11.42 5.10 -6.56
N ILE A 42 -10.19 4.79 -6.99
CA ILE A 42 -9.77 3.46 -7.43
C ILE A 42 -8.65 2.99 -6.50
N ILE A 43 -8.81 1.82 -5.89
CA ILE A 43 -7.77 1.17 -5.10
C ILE A 43 -7.27 -0.04 -5.88
N ILE A 44 -5.98 -0.05 -6.20
CA ILE A 44 -5.31 -1.13 -6.91
C ILE A 44 -4.51 -1.94 -5.90
N ASP A 45 -5.03 -3.13 -5.55
CA ASP A 45 -4.34 -4.07 -4.69
C ASP A 45 -3.46 -4.99 -5.54
N THR A 46 -2.15 -4.92 -5.31
CA THR A 46 -1.17 -5.68 -6.08
C THR A 46 -0.79 -6.98 -5.36
N ALA A 47 -0.49 -8.03 -6.12
CA ALA A 47 -0.06 -9.29 -5.54
C ALA A 47 1.22 -9.12 -4.71
N GLY A 48 1.16 -9.40 -3.40
CA GLY A 48 2.33 -9.36 -2.51
C GLY A 48 3.13 -10.65 -2.46
N ARG A 49 2.64 -11.74 -3.08
CA ARG A 49 3.22 -13.09 -2.99
C ARG A 49 3.52 -13.66 -4.37
N LEU A 50 4.51 -13.12 -5.04
CA LEU A 50 5.10 -13.83 -6.17
C LEU A 50 6.33 -14.60 -5.70
N GLN A 51 6.40 -15.87 -6.06
CA GLN A 51 7.53 -16.75 -5.77
C GLN A 51 8.83 -16.23 -6.40
N ASN A 52 8.69 -15.41 -7.46
CA ASN A 52 9.80 -14.71 -8.10
C ASN A 52 9.65 -13.19 -7.85
N LYS A 53 10.57 -12.64 -7.07
CA LYS A 53 10.62 -11.21 -6.73
C LYS A 53 10.77 -10.32 -7.98
N GLN A 54 11.52 -10.77 -8.98
CA GLN A 54 11.74 -10.01 -10.21
C GLN A 54 10.45 -9.86 -11.02
N ASP A 55 9.68 -10.95 -11.18
CA ASP A 55 8.40 -10.90 -11.90
C ASP A 55 7.40 -9.95 -11.25
N LEU A 56 7.40 -9.91 -9.90
CA LEU A 56 6.57 -8.96 -9.16
C LEU A 56 6.95 -7.51 -9.47
N MET A 57 8.24 -7.21 -9.44
CA MET A 57 8.74 -5.86 -9.69
C MET A 57 8.48 -5.43 -11.15
N ASP A 58 8.65 -6.35 -12.09
CA ASP A 58 8.36 -6.08 -13.51
C ASP A 58 6.87 -5.81 -13.76
N GLN A 59 5.99 -6.56 -13.09
CA GLN A 59 4.54 -6.32 -13.12
C GLN A 59 4.17 -4.97 -12.51
N LEU A 60 4.76 -4.61 -11.36
CA LEU A 60 4.53 -3.32 -10.73
C LEU A 60 4.95 -2.16 -11.64
N GLY A 61 6.15 -2.23 -12.23
CA GLY A 61 6.63 -1.25 -13.19
C GLY A 61 5.77 -1.18 -14.46
N LYS A 62 5.13 -2.29 -14.86
CA LYS A 62 4.19 -2.30 -15.98
C LYS A 62 2.88 -1.60 -15.61
N ILE A 63 2.36 -1.83 -14.41
CA ILE A 63 1.17 -1.16 -13.87
C ILE A 63 1.41 0.36 -13.82
N ASP A 64 2.53 0.80 -13.23
CA ASP A 64 2.89 2.22 -13.13
C ASP A 64 2.93 2.90 -14.50
N ARG A 65 3.54 2.25 -15.50
CA ARG A 65 3.56 2.75 -16.88
C ARG A 65 2.19 2.84 -17.53
N VAL A 66 1.30 1.90 -17.26
CA VAL A 66 -0.07 1.92 -17.78
C VAL A 66 -0.87 3.04 -17.15
N LEU A 67 -0.72 3.25 -15.84
CA LEU A 67 -1.34 4.36 -15.12
C LEU A 67 -0.91 5.72 -15.71
N LYS A 68 0.39 5.96 -15.84
CA LYS A 68 0.96 7.19 -16.40
C LYS A 68 0.60 7.45 -17.86
N LYS A 69 0.43 6.40 -18.66
CA LYS A 69 -0.08 6.56 -20.04
C LYS A 69 -1.53 7.01 -20.10
N HIS A 70 -2.30 6.71 -19.06
CA HIS A 70 -3.70 7.10 -18.98
C HIS A 70 -3.87 8.54 -18.50
N ASP A 71 -3.08 8.90 -17.48
CA ASP A 71 -2.96 10.25 -16.94
C ASP A 71 -1.59 10.38 -16.25
N ASP A 72 -0.83 11.43 -16.59
CA ASP A 72 0.51 11.67 -16.03
C ASP A 72 0.50 11.89 -14.51
N SER A 73 -0.65 12.25 -13.93
CA SER A 73 -0.84 12.39 -12.48
C SER A 73 -1.05 11.07 -11.75
N PHE A 74 -1.24 9.95 -12.47
CA PHE A 74 -1.46 8.64 -11.86
C PHE A 74 -0.15 7.88 -11.60
N PRO A 75 -0.10 7.07 -10.54
CA PRO A 75 -1.06 7.04 -9.43
C PRO A 75 -0.94 8.30 -8.57
N HIS A 76 -2.03 8.81 -8.01
CA HIS A 76 -1.98 9.93 -7.07
C HIS A 76 -1.24 9.55 -5.80
N GLU A 77 -1.44 8.31 -5.34
CA GLU A 77 -0.76 7.74 -4.19
C GLU A 77 -0.28 6.32 -4.49
N SER A 78 0.94 6.02 -4.09
CA SER A 78 1.53 4.69 -4.12
C SER A 78 1.98 4.34 -2.71
N ILE A 79 1.19 3.51 -2.04
CA ILE A 79 1.35 3.21 -0.61
C ILE A 79 1.93 1.82 -0.45
N ILE A 80 3.01 1.71 0.32
CA ILE A 80 3.56 0.42 0.71
C ILE A 80 3.09 0.03 2.11
N VAL A 81 2.65 -1.23 2.25
CA VAL A 81 2.26 -1.79 3.55
C VAL A 81 3.37 -2.69 4.07
N ILE A 82 3.89 -2.41 5.25
CA ILE A 82 5.05 -3.06 5.84
C ILE A 82 4.73 -3.56 7.25
N ASP A 83 5.22 -4.76 7.55
CA ASP A 83 5.21 -5.29 8.91
C ASP A 83 6.27 -4.56 9.75
N ALA A 84 5.85 -3.86 10.80
CA ALA A 84 6.71 -3.05 11.65
C ALA A 84 7.76 -3.89 12.41
N THR A 85 7.58 -5.20 12.50
CA THR A 85 8.53 -6.11 13.16
C THR A 85 9.75 -6.45 12.31
N THR A 86 9.75 -6.10 11.02
CA THR A 86 10.83 -6.47 10.08
C THR A 86 12.09 -5.62 10.21
N GLY A 87 12.07 -4.54 11.00
CA GLY A 87 13.22 -3.71 11.28
C GLY A 87 13.91 -3.17 10.02
N GLN A 88 15.21 -3.36 9.90
CA GLN A 88 16.02 -2.89 8.75
C GLN A 88 15.59 -3.44 7.38
N ASN A 89 14.87 -4.55 7.35
CA ASN A 89 14.33 -5.09 6.10
C ASN A 89 13.22 -4.21 5.53
N ALA A 90 12.51 -3.45 6.37
CA ALA A 90 11.52 -2.45 5.94
C ALA A 90 12.12 -1.42 4.97
N LEU A 91 13.26 -0.84 5.34
CA LEU A 91 13.97 0.14 4.50
C LEU A 91 14.37 -0.46 3.14
N ARG A 92 14.99 -1.63 3.16
CA ARG A 92 15.39 -2.32 1.92
C ARG A 92 14.20 -2.61 1.02
N GLN A 93 13.07 -2.93 1.61
CA GLN A 93 11.83 -3.18 0.87
C GLN A 93 11.34 -1.91 0.20
N ILE A 94 11.28 -0.79 0.90
CA ILE A 94 10.90 0.52 0.36
C ILE A 94 11.85 0.93 -0.78
N GLU A 95 13.16 0.86 -0.56
CA GLU A 95 14.17 1.20 -1.57
C GLU A 95 14.00 0.37 -2.85
N GLU A 96 13.70 -0.92 -2.71
CA GLU A 96 13.52 -1.81 -3.83
C GLU A 96 12.24 -1.47 -4.62
N PHE A 97 11.12 -1.28 -3.94
CA PHE A 97 9.86 -0.90 -4.58
C PHE A 97 9.92 0.49 -5.24
N ASN A 98 10.63 1.42 -4.61
CA ASN A 98 10.77 2.79 -5.12
C ASN A 98 11.54 2.89 -6.44
N LYS A 99 12.25 1.82 -6.86
CA LYS A 99 12.87 1.74 -8.19
C LYS A 99 11.86 1.55 -9.32
N TYR A 100 10.66 1.05 -9.01
CA TYR A 100 9.66 0.66 -10.00
C TYR A 100 8.41 1.54 -9.98
N THR A 101 8.10 2.11 -8.83
CA THR A 101 7.03 3.09 -8.65
C THR A 101 7.41 4.04 -7.53
N ALA A 102 7.10 5.33 -7.68
CA ALA A 102 7.39 6.32 -6.64
C ALA A 102 6.49 6.09 -5.43
N ILE A 103 7.07 5.62 -4.33
CA ILE A 103 6.32 5.41 -3.08
C ILE A 103 6.04 6.76 -2.43
N THR A 104 4.78 7.06 -2.16
CA THR A 104 4.32 8.31 -1.56
C THR A 104 3.97 8.20 -0.08
N GLY A 105 3.82 6.97 0.43
CA GLY A 105 3.49 6.76 1.82
C GLY A 105 3.69 5.33 2.30
N VAL A 106 3.81 5.18 3.60
CA VAL A 106 3.97 3.89 4.28
C VAL A 106 2.82 3.66 5.27
N ILE A 107 2.28 2.45 5.28
CA ILE A 107 1.43 1.96 6.35
C ILE A 107 2.19 0.87 7.10
N LEU A 108 2.29 0.99 8.42
CA LEU A 108 2.94 0.01 9.27
C LEU A 108 1.91 -0.88 9.95
N THR A 109 2.01 -2.19 9.77
CA THR A 109 1.17 -3.18 10.46
C THR A 109 1.92 -3.79 11.66
N LYS A 110 1.19 -4.48 12.53
CA LYS A 110 1.71 -5.07 13.79
C LYS A 110 2.40 -4.05 14.70
N PHE A 111 1.79 -2.88 14.77
CA PHE A 111 2.35 -1.77 15.53
C PHE A 111 2.21 -1.93 17.07
N ASP A 112 1.47 -2.93 17.50
CA ASP A 112 1.35 -3.39 18.89
C ASP A 112 2.62 -4.09 19.41
N SER A 113 3.57 -4.39 18.54
CA SER A 113 4.84 -5.03 18.92
C SER A 113 5.86 -4.04 19.49
N ASN A 114 6.66 -4.47 20.46
CA ASN A 114 7.74 -3.66 21.06
C ASN A 114 8.83 -3.21 20.05
N ALA A 115 8.93 -3.87 18.91
CA ALA A 115 9.90 -3.55 17.87
C ALA A 115 9.45 -2.43 16.92
N ALA A 116 8.16 -2.11 16.89
CA ALA A 116 7.58 -1.18 15.93
C ALA A 116 8.14 0.23 16.01
N GLY A 117 8.40 0.72 17.22
CA GLY A 117 8.98 2.05 17.45
C GLY A 117 10.36 2.23 16.78
N GLY A 118 11.19 1.21 16.83
CA GLY A 118 12.51 1.23 16.17
C GLY A 118 12.41 1.34 14.65
N THR A 119 11.40 0.72 14.05
CA THR A 119 11.17 0.79 12.61
C THR A 119 10.75 2.20 12.18
N VAL A 120 9.87 2.88 12.92
CA VAL A 120 9.49 4.27 12.64
C VAL A 120 10.71 5.20 12.71
N VAL A 121 11.53 5.10 13.76
CA VAL A 121 12.74 5.92 13.90
C VAL A 121 13.72 5.65 12.75
N SER A 122 13.88 4.40 12.35
CA SER A 122 14.75 4.04 11.22
C SER A 122 14.23 4.62 9.90
N LEU A 123 12.91 4.58 9.66
CA LEU A 123 12.28 5.15 8.47
C LEU A 123 12.47 6.67 8.44
N SER A 124 12.18 7.37 9.52
CA SER A 124 12.29 8.84 9.59
C SER A 124 13.72 9.36 9.40
N ASN A 125 14.74 8.56 9.74
CA ASN A 125 16.14 8.93 9.54
C ASN A 125 16.68 8.60 8.13
N SER A 126 16.02 7.74 7.39
CA SER A 126 16.55 7.17 6.14
C SER A 126 15.76 7.56 4.90
N THR A 127 14.55 8.08 5.06
CA THR A 127 13.68 8.45 3.93
C THR A 127 12.76 9.60 4.31
N ASP A 128 12.39 10.41 3.31
CA ASP A 128 11.39 11.47 3.44
C ASP A 128 9.95 10.96 3.22
N ILE A 129 9.77 9.66 3.00
CA ILE A 129 8.45 9.07 2.76
C ILE A 129 7.67 9.01 4.08
N PRO A 130 6.48 9.65 4.16
CA PRO A 130 5.73 9.73 5.40
C PRO A 130 5.11 8.38 5.79
N VAL A 131 5.05 8.12 7.10
CA VAL A 131 4.16 7.10 7.66
C VAL A 131 2.77 7.71 7.72
N LEU A 132 1.81 7.11 7.01
CA LEU A 132 0.44 7.62 6.90
C LEU A 132 -0.47 7.04 7.98
N ALA A 133 -0.33 5.75 8.25
CA ALA A 133 -1.19 5.04 9.18
C ALA A 133 -0.44 3.89 9.85
N ILE A 134 -0.97 3.45 10.98
CA ILE A 134 -0.51 2.29 11.72
C ILE A 134 -1.68 1.33 11.98
N GLY A 135 -1.41 0.04 11.89
CA GLY A 135 -2.33 -1.04 12.21
C GLY A 135 -1.82 -1.83 13.41
N SER A 136 -2.63 -1.91 14.47
CA SER A 136 -2.31 -2.56 15.73
C SER A 136 -3.06 -3.88 15.95
N GLY A 137 -3.87 -4.30 14.98
CA GLY A 137 -4.66 -5.53 15.05
C GLY A 137 -5.25 -5.93 13.70
N GLU A 138 -6.30 -6.76 13.71
CA GLU A 138 -6.91 -7.34 12.52
C GLU A 138 -8.28 -6.75 12.17
N SER A 139 -8.84 -5.95 13.06
CA SER A 139 -10.15 -5.30 12.87
C SER A 139 -10.01 -4.01 12.06
N ILE A 140 -11.08 -3.62 11.39
CA ILE A 140 -11.13 -2.33 10.67
C ILE A 140 -10.93 -1.12 11.60
N ASN A 141 -11.19 -1.27 12.88
CA ASN A 141 -11.00 -0.22 13.89
C ASN A 141 -9.56 -0.20 14.44
N ASP A 142 -8.72 -1.17 14.08
CA ASP A 142 -7.34 -1.28 14.55
C ASP A 142 -6.35 -0.55 13.62
N ILE A 143 -6.85 0.23 12.67
CA ILE A 143 -6.06 1.13 11.84
C ILE A 143 -6.34 2.58 12.24
N GLU A 144 -5.28 3.34 12.48
CA GLU A 144 -5.37 4.77 12.81
C GLU A 144 -4.34 5.58 12.00
N SER A 145 -4.62 6.86 11.77
CA SER A 145 -3.64 7.78 11.19
C SER A 145 -2.43 7.91 12.09
N PHE A 146 -1.24 7.93 11.51
CA PHE A 146 -0.02 8.11 12.28
C PHE A 146 0.11 9.56 12.78
N ASP A 147 0.31 9.73 14.09
CA ASP A 147 0.55 11.01 14.74
C ASP A 147 1.99 11.06 15.30
N PRO A 148 2.89 11.81 14.65
CA PRO A 148 4.30 11.90 15.08
C PRO A 148 4.49 12.46 16.48
N ASP A 149 3.64 13.41 16.91
CA ASP A 149 3.72 14.02 18.23
C ASP A 149 3.30 13.05 19.33
N LYS A 150 2.22 12.31 19.10
CA LYS A 150 1.77 11.25 20.00
C LYS A 150 2.82 10.15 20.10
N PHE A 151 3.40 9.76 18.98
CA PHE A 151 4.44 8.74 18.92
C PHE A 151 5.71 9.17 19.65
N SER A 152 6.22 10.37 19.38
CA SER A 152 7.46 10.86 20.03
C SER A 152 7.31 10.94 21.55
N LYS A 153 6.14 11.40 22.05
CA LYS A 153 5.85 11.43 23.48
C LYS A 153 5.82 10.03 24.09
N SER A 154 5.33 9.02 23.36
CA SER A 154 5.31 7.65 23.86
C SER A 154 6.71 7.04 24.00
N LEU A 155 7.67 7.44 23.15
CA LEU A 155 9.06 6.98 23.22
C LEU A 155 9.83 7.55 24.43
N VAL A 156 9.46 8.75 24.88
CA VAL A 156 10.18 9.45 25.98
C VAL A 156 9.61 9.08 27.36
N ASN A 157 8.34 8.64 27.39
CA ASN A 157 7.64 8.33 28.66
C ASN A 157 7.69 6.84 29.05
N ASN A 158 8.42 6.01 28.33
CA ASN A 158 8.80 4.64 28.68
C ASN A 158 10.27 4.60 29.11
#